data_1a7c060c1509c7e5ada53ff1102cd70a
#
_entry.id   1a7c060c1509c7e5ada53ff1102cd70a
#
_cell.length_a   1.000
_cell.length_b   1.000
_cell.length_c   1.000
_cell.angle_alpha   90.00
_cell.angle_beta   90.00
_cell.angle_gamma   90.00
#
_symmetry.space_group_name_H-M   'P 1'
#
loop_
_entity.id
_entity.type
_entity.pdbx_description
1 polymer ?
#
loop_
_entity_poly.entity_id
_entity_poly.type
_entity_poly.pdbx_seq_one_letter_code
_entity_poly.pdbx_strand_id
1 'polypeptide(L)'
;MIRVLVVDDSVTVRKQVGRILAQSPGMTVAGEAADGLQAVDANCKLRPDVILMDLEMPVMSGPEAVERIMATCACPIVVLSAFVRRGEKFKTWDAMLAGAVATIEKSDVETNPQRWEKELIRTVRAAARIKVRRRRGTLPGKGGDKSRQGRPPDTAGPYNVVAIGGSTGSISVIAKIVCAFPADFRLPILLVVHLADTRDDSFAQWLAGQCRLPVASARGGEKLTGERA
;
A
#
# COMPACT_ATOMS: atom_id res chain seq x y z
N MET A 1 -16.73 -1.95 18.50
CA MET A 1 -16.13 -3.26 18.20
C MET A 1 -15.68 -3.23 16.77
N ILE A 2 -14.41 -3.51 16.48
CA ILE A 2 -13.83 -3.47 15.11
C ILE A 2 -14.21 -4.78 14.41
N ARG A 3 -14.90 -4.65 13.29
CA ARG A 3 -15.36 -5.77 12.44
C ARG A 3 -14.37 -6.01 11.33
N VAL A 4 -13.74 -7.19 11.29
CA VAL A 4 -12.66 -7.52 10.36
C VAL A 4 -13.13 -8.58 9.35
N LEU A 5 -12.96 -8.32 8.05
CA LEU A 5 -13.08 -9.32 6.99
C LEU A 5 -11.70 -9.96 6.76
N VAL A 6 -11.62 -11.28 6.84
CA VAL A 6 -10.36 -12.03 6.64
C VAL A 6 -10.40 -12.69 5.27
N VAL A 7 -9.42 -12.35 4.43
CA VAL A 7 -9.33 -12.79 3.03
C VAL A 7 -7.99 -13.46 2.79
N ASP A 8 -8.01 -14.75 2.53
CA ASP A 8 -6.82 -15.58 2.27
C ASP A 8 -7.30 -16.90 1.65
N ASP A 9 -6.60 -17.47 0.70
CA ASP A 9 -6.98 -18.75 0.09
C ASP A 9 -6.73 -19.93 1.05
N SER A 10 -5.76 -19.80 1.96
CA SER A 10 -5.45 -20.79 2.99
C SER A 10 -6.47 -20.80 4.13
N VAL A 11 -7.22 -21.89 4.25
CA VAL A 11 -8.13 -22.13 5.38
C VAL A 11 -7.41 -22.06 6.73
N THR A 12 -6.16 -22.53 6.78
CA THR A 12 -5.33 -22.54 8.00
C THR A 12 -5.03 -21.13 8.45
N VAL A 13 -4.61 -20.25 7.52
CA VAL A 13 -4.32 -18.84 7.82
C VAL A 13 -5.59 -18.12 8.28
N ARG A 14 -6.72 -18.31 7.58
CA ARG A 14 -8.00 -17.69 8.00
C ARG A 14 -8.39 -18.08 9.41
N LYS A 15 -8.29 -19.38 9.76
CA LYS A 15 -8.60 -19.89 11.12
C LYS A 15 -7.64 -19.32 12.17
N GLN A 16 -6.35 -19.21 11.86
CA GLN A 16 -5.35 -18.66 12.78
C GLN A 16 -5.61 -17.19 13.05
N VAL A 17 -5.77 -16.39 11.99
CA VAL A 17 -6.11 -14.97 12.08
C VAL A 17 -7.44 -14.78 12.83
N GLY A 18 -8.45 -15.57 12.48
CA GLY A 18 -9.76 -15.51 13.12
C GLY A 18 -9.70 -15.76 14.63
N ARG A 19 -8.90 -16.75 15.07
CA ARG A 19 -8.67 -17.04 16.50
C ARG A 19 -8.00 -15.86 17.21
N ILE A 20 -6.96 -15.27 16.62
CA ILE A 20 -6.26 -14.12 17.19
C ILE A 20 -7.21 -12.93 17.36
N LEU A 21 -8.02 -12.64 16.34
CA LEU A 21 -9.00 -11.56 16.38
C LEU A 21 -10.08 -11.80 17.44
N ALA A 22 -10.60 -13.03 17.55
CA ALA A 22 -11.61 -13.40 18.54
C ALA A 22 -11.10 -13.32 19.99
N GLN A 23 -9.83 -13.56 20.21
CA GLN A 23 -9.17 -13.43 21.52
C GLN A 23 -8.80 -11.97 21.86
N SER A 24 -8.87 -11.06 20.87
CA SER A 24 -8.48 -9.67 21.06
C SER A 24 -9.66 -8.80 21.48
N PRO A 25 -9.60 -8.13 22.64
CA PRO A 25 -10.71 -7.28 23.12
C PRO A 25 -11.08 -6.19 22.10
N GLY A 26 -12.37 -6.08 21.79
CA GLY A 26 -12.91 -5.06 20.91
C GLY A 26 -12.80 -5.36 19.41
N MET A 27 -12.47 -6.61 19.04
CA MET A 27 -12.44 -7.09 17.65
C MET A 27 -13.38 -8.26 17.42
N THR A 28 -13.82 -8.43 16.18
CA THR A 28 -14.62 -9.58 15.75
C THR A 28 -14.39 -9.85 14.25
N VAL A 29 -14.47 -11.12 13.85
CA VAL A 29 -14.49 -11.50 12.44
C VAL A 29 -15.88 -11.23 11.90
N ALA A 30 -15.98 -10.35 10.91
CA ALA A 30 -17.24 -10.04 10.22
C ALA A 30 -17.60 -11.08 9.16
N GLY A 31 -16.58 -11.75 8.62
CA GLY A 31 -16.70 -12.79 7.60
C GLY A 31 -15.34 -13.23 7.10
N GLU A 32 -15.36 -14.25 6.23
CA GLU A 32 -14.18 -14.80 5.56
C GLU A 32 -14.41 -14.84 4.05
N ALA A 33 -13.34 -14.76 3.27
CA ALA A 33 -13.33 -14.96 1.83
C ALA A 33 -12.06 -15.74 1.43
N ALA A 34 -12.17 -16.57 0.37
CA ALA A 34 -11.08 -17.41 -0.11
C ALA A 34 -10.42 -16.88 -1.38
N ASP A 35 -10.95 -15.81 -1.96
CA ASP A 35 -10.43 -15.14 -3.16
C ASP A 35 -10.86 -13.67 -3.20
N GLY A 36 -10.25 -12.92 -4.13
CA GLY A 36 -10.52 -11.49 -4.26
C GLY A 36 -11.94 -11.15 -4.72
N LEU A 37 -12.59 -12.01 -5.51
CA LEU A 37 -13.96 -11.79 -5.95
C LEU A 37 -14.95 -11.91 -4.78
N GLN A 38 -14.81 -12.98 -3.99
CA GLN A 38 -15.58 -13.16 -2.76
C GLN A 38 -15.33 -12.01 -1.78
N ALA A 39 -14.09 -11.50 -1.70
CA ALA A 39 -13.75 -10.37 -0.85
C ALA A 39 -14.50 -9.09 -1.22
N VAL A 40 -14.59 -8.77 -2.52
CA VAL A 40 -15.35 -7.60 -3.03
C VAL A 40 -16.82 -7.72 -2.64
N ASP A 41 -17.43 -8.88 -2.87
CA ASP A 41 -18.84 -9.13 -2.56
C ASP A 41 -19.11 -9.08 -1.04
N ALA A 42 -18.28 -9.78 -0.26
CA ALA A 42 -18.37 -9.81 1.20
C ALA A 42 -18.21 -8.41 1.80
N ASN A 43 -17.26 -7.61 1.31
CA ASN A 43 -17.05 -6.24 1.78
C ASN A 43 -18.30 -5.38 1.58
N CYS A 44 -18.92 -5.43 0.40
CA CYS A 44 -20.11 -4.62 0.13
C CYS A 44 -21.32 -5.06 0.97
N LYS A 45 -21.46 -6.36 1.24
CA LYS A 45 -22.55 -6.93 2.06
C LYS A 45 -22.35 -6.71 3.56
N LEU A 46 -21.17 -7.01 4.05
CA LEU A 46 -20.87 -7.03 5.49
C LEU A 46 -20.45 -5.68 6.05
N ARG A 47 -19.94 -4.77 5.21
CA ARG A 47 -19.42 -3.46 5.61
C ARG A 47 -18.46 -3.56 6.81
N PRO A 48 -17.33 -4.27 6.67
CA PRO A 48 -16.33 -4.36 7.73
C PRO A 48 -15.65 -3.00 7.97
N ASP A 49 -15.00 -2.85 9.11
CA ASP A 49 -14.18 -1.68 9.42
C ASP A 49 -12.77 -1.79 8.86
N VAL A 50 -12.27 -3.03 8.68
CA VAL A 50 -10.95 -3.35 8.13
C VAL A 50 -11.03 -4.66 7.37
N ILE A 51 -10.24 -4.78 6.30
CA ILE A 51 -10.02 -6.02 5.56
C ILE A 51 -8.55 -6.43 5.76
N LEU A 52 -8.33 -7.69 6.15
CA LEU A 52 -7.03 -8.36 6.05
C LEU A 52 -7.02 -9.12 4.74
N MET A 53 -6.08 -8.80 3.84
CA MET A 53 -6.09 -9.26 2.45
C MET A 53 -4.78 -9.94 2.07
N ASP A 54 -4.83 -11.20 1.68
CA ASP A 54 -3.71 -11.85 1.00
C ASP A 54 -3.52 -11.29 -0.42
N LEU A 55 -2.29 -11.38 -0.91
CA LEU A 55 -1.94 -10.92 -2.27
C LEU A 55 -2.08 -12.00 -3.33
N GLU A 56 -1.79 -13.25 -2.98
CA GLU A 56 -1.77 -14.37 -3.90
C GLU A 56 -2.98 -15.28 -3.69
N MET A 57 -4.01 -15.05 -4.47
CA MET A 57 -5.24 -15.81 -4.40
C MET A 57 -5.70 -16.22 -5.81
N PRO A 58 -6.43 -17.36 -5.92
CA PRO A 58 -7.05 -17.76 -7.18
C PRO A 58 -8.15 -16.77 -7.59
N VAL A 59 -8.61 -16.86 -8.83
CA VAL A 59 -9.73 -16.11 -9.42
C VAL A 59 -9.44 -14.62 -9.57
N MET A 60 -9.11 -13.92 -8.47
CA MET A 60 -8.78 -12.50 -8.45
C MET A 60 -7.67 -12.24 -7.43
N SER A 61 -6.59 -11.64 -7.89
CA SER A 61 -5.44 -11.29 -7.05
C SER A 61 -5.77 -10.20 -6.01
N GLY A 62 -4.95 -10.14 -4.94
CA GLY A 62 -5.09 -9.11 -3.91
C GLY A 62 -5.06 -7.68 -4.45
N PRO A 63 -4.07 -7.26 -5.28
CA PRO A 63 -4.04 -5.91 -5.85
C PRO A 63 -5.30 -5.55 -6.65
N GLU A 64 -5.82 -6.48 -7.48
CA GLU A 64 -7.08 -6.27 -8.22
C GLU A 64 -8.29 -6.13 -7.29
N ALA A 65 -8.35 -6.96 -6.24
CA ALA A 65 -9.39 -6.87 -5.23
C ALA A 65 -9.35 -5.54 -4.48
N VAL A 66 -8.13 -5.07 -4.11
CA VAL A 66 -7.93 -3.75 -3.49
C VAL A 66 -8.48 -2.65 -4.39
N GLU A 67 -8.13 -2.65 -5.68
CA GLU A 67 -8.61 -1.64 -6.63
C GLU A 67 -10.14 -1.62 -6.73
N ARG A 68 -10.77 -2.80 -6.88
CA ARG A 68 -12.24 -2.93 -6.97
C ARG A 68 -12.94 -2.49 -5.68
N ILE A 69 -12.43 -2.88 -4.52
CA ILE A 69 -12.97 -2.49 -3.22
C ILE A 69 -12.89 -0.96 -3.07
N MET A 70 -11.74 -0.36 -3.39
CA MET A 70 -11.56 1.10 -3.29
C MET A 70 -12.44 1.87 -4.28
N ALA A 71 -12.78 1.28 -5.42
CA ALA A 71 -13.68 1.88 -6.41
C ALA A 71 -15.17 1.72 -6.07
N THR A 72 -15.57 0.66 -5.37
CA THR A 72 -16.98 0.33 -5.09
C THR A 72 -17.40 0.69 -3.66
N CYS A 73 -16.89 -0.03 -2.70
CA CYS A 73 -17.22 0.06 -1.28
C CYS A 73 -15.93 0.27 -0.47
N ALA A 74 -15.28 1.45 -0.61
CA ALA A 74 -13.98 1.71 -0.01
C ALA A 74 -13.93 1.36 1.48
N CYS A 75 -12.96 0.53 1.85
CA CYS A 75 -12.69 0.04 3.19
C CYS A 75 -11.18 0.05 3.44
N PRO A 76 -10.68 0.34 4.64
CA PRO A 76 -9.26 0.17 4.97
C PRO A 76 -8.81 -1.27 4.77
N ILE A 77 -7.73 -1.45 4.00
CA ILE A 77 -7.18 -2.78 3.67
C ILE A 77 -5.77 -2.87 4.21
N VAL A 78 -5.51 -3.90 5.01
CA VAL A 78 -4.17 -4.30 5.46
C VAL A 78 -3.78 -5.54 4.67
N VAL A 79 -2.67 -5.45 3.95
CA VAL A 79 -2.15 -6.55 3.14
C VAL A 79 -1.36 -7.51 4.02
N LEU A 80 -1.63 -8.81 3.87
CA LEU A 80 -0.81 -9.88 4.41
C LEU A 80 0.09 -10.41 3.29
N SER A 81 1.41 -10.25 3.39
CA SER A 81 2.37 -10.61 2.33
C SER A 81 3.35 -11.67 2.79
N ALA A 82 3.64 -12.65 1.95
CA ALA A 82 4.60 -13.70 2.27
C ALA A 82 6.07 -13.26 2.14
N PHE A 83 6.39 -12.18 1.44
CA PHE A 83 7.72 -11.57 1.21
C PHE A 83 8.84 -12.53 0.74
N VAL A 84 8.49 -13.74 0.31
CA VAL A 84 9.49 -14.80 0.02
C VAL A 84 10.21 -14.57 -1.33
N ARG A 85 9.58 -13.87 -2.29
CA ARG A 85 10.14 -13.66 -3.64
C ARG A 85 10.09 -12.20 -4.08
N ARG A 86 11.05 -11.80 -4.92
CA ARG A 86 11.15 -10.43 -5.46
C ARG A 86 9.86 -9.95 -6.15
N GLY A 87 9.17 -10.85 -6.87
CA GLY A 87 7.89 -10.54 -7.53
C GLY A 87 6.73 -10.27 -6.58
N GLU A 88 6.71 -10.88 -5.39
CA GLU A 88 5.69 -10.66 -4.37
C GLU A 88 5.79 -9.26 -3.74
N LYS A 89 7.02 -8.74 -3.61
CA LYS A 89 7.25 -7.37 -3.14
C LYS A 89 6.62 -6.34 -4.07
N PHE A 90 6.70 -6.52 -5.39
CA PHE A 90 6.05 -5.62 -6.35
C PHE A 90 4.53 -5.67 -6.23
N LYS A 91 3.92 -6.85 -6.04
CA LYS A 91 2.48 -6.96 -5.77
C LYS A 91 2.06 -6.21 -4.49
N THR A 92 2.92 -6.22 -3.47
CA THR A 92 2.69 -5.45 -2.25
C THR A 92 2.64 -3.95 -2.55
N TRP A 93 3.59 -3.44 -3.32
CA TRP A 93 3.62 -2.04 -3.73
C TRP A 93 2.44 -1.67 -4.64
N ASP A 94 2.05 -2.57 -5.55
CA ASP A 94 0.86 -2.40 -6.40
C ASP A 94 -0.42 -2.32 -5.56
N ALA A 95 -0.58 -3.17 -4.55
CA ALA A 95 -1.69 -3.11 -3.62
C ALA A 95 -1.70 -1.81 -2.81
N MET A 96 -0.52 -1.33 -2.37
CA MET A 96 -0.40 -0.03 -1.69
C MET A 96 -0.76 1.12 -2.63
N LEU A 97 -0.33 1.09 -3.90
CA LEU A 97 -0.72 2.08 -4.90
C LEU A 97 -2.22 2.04 -5.19
N ALA A 98 -2.81 0.85 -5.23
CA ALA A 98 -4.25 0.65 -5.39
C ALA A 98 -5.07 1.21 -4.21
N GLY A 99 -4.46 1.37 -3.04
CA GLY A 99 -5.07 2.05 -1.89
C GLY A 99 -5.06 1.27 -0.59
N ALA A 100 -4.32 0.17 -0.48
CA ALA A 100 -4.07 -0.48 0.81
C ALA A 100 -3.37 0.50 1.77
N VAL A 101 -3.68 0.38 3.07
CA VAL A 101 -3.22 1.35 4.08
C VAL A 101 -2.04 0.86 4.89
N ALA A 102 -1.78 -0.44 4.93
CA ALA A 102 -0.66 -1.05 5.63
C ALA A 102 -0.34 -2.44 5.05
N THR A 103 0.84 -2.96 5.41
CA THR A 103 1.27 -4.33 5.12
C THR A 103 1.75 -5.01 6.38
N ILE A 104 1.59 -6.32 6.47
CA ILE A 104 2.13 -7.20 7.53
C ILE A 104 2.76 -8.40 6.83
N GLU A 105 3.96 -8.76 7.26
CA GLU A 105 4.68 -9.89 6.72
C GLU A 105 4.20 -11.21 7.36
N LYS A 106 3.91 -12.23 6.54
CA LYS A 106 3.48 -13.56 7.02
C LYS A 106 4.65 -14.41 7.54
N SER A 107 5.89 -14.14 7.16
CA SER A 107 7.07 -14.92 7.57
C SER A 107 7.26 -14.97 9.09
N ASP A 108 6.84 -13.94 9.79
CA ASP A 108 6.92 -13.87 11.26
C ASP A 108 5.90 -14.78 11.98
N VAL A 109 4.92 -15.34 11.27
CA VAL A 109 3.93 -16.27 11.84
C VAL A 109 4.61 -17.51 12.42
N GLU A 110 5.62 -18.05 11.72
CA GLU A 110 6.33 -19.25 12.13
C GLU A 110 7.55 -18.95 13.03
N THR A 111 8.26 -17.84 12.73
CA THR A 111 9.50 -17.48 13.41
C THR A 111 9.29 -16.79 14.74
N ASN A 112 8.28 -15.94 14.84
CA ASN A 112 7.94 -15.20 16.06
C ASN A 112 6.43 -14.94 16.18
N PRO A 113 5.62 -15.97 16.48
CA PRO A 113 4.16 -15.89 16.47
C PRO A 113 3.60 -14.82 17.43
N GLN A 114 4.22 -14.64 18.59
CA GLN A 114 3.75 -13.65 19.58
C GLN A 114 3.97 -12.21 19.12
N ARG A 115 5.09 -11.94 18.43
CA ARG A 115 5.39 -10.64 17.85
C ARG A 115 4.42 -10.34 16.71
N TRP A 116 4.20 -11.32 15.84
CA TRP A 116 3.28 -11.22 14.72
C TRP A 116 1.85 -10.93 15.17
N GLU A 117 1.36 -11.64 16.18
CA GLU A 117 0.04 -11.40 16.77
C GLU A 117 -0.11 -9.97 17.29
N LYS A 118 0.86 -9.47 18.05
CA LYS A 118 0.86 -8.09 18.55
C LYS A 118 0.85 -7.06 17.42
N GLU A 119 1.63 -7.32 16.37
CA GLU A 119 1.71 -6.46 15.20
C GLU A 119 0.39 -6.46 14.42
N LEU A 120 -0.23 -7.63 14.21
CA LEU A 120 -1.53 -7.77 13.57
C LEU A 120 -2.60 -6.94 14.32
N ILE A 121 -2.71 -7.13 15.62
CA ILE A 121 -3.69 -6.43 16.45
C ILE A 121 -3.47 -4.91 16.40
N ARG A 122 -2.21 -4.46 16.54
CA ARG A 122 -1.84 -3.04 16.48
C ARG A 122 -2.20 -2.43 15.13
N THR A 123 -1.87 -3.12 14.04
CA THR A 123 -2.09 -2.64 12.68
C THR A 123 -3.58 -2.60 12.34
N VAL A 124 -4.36 -3.60 12.71
CA VAL A 124 -5.83 -3.60 12.54
C VAL A 124 -6.46 -2.42 13.29
N ARG A 125 -6.05 -2.17 14.55
CA ARG A 125 -6.54 -1.02 15.32
C ARG A 125 -6.19 0.33 14.68
N ALA A 126 -5.00 0.45 14.13
CA ALA A 126 -4.56 1.66 13.44
C ALA A 126 -5.34 1.84 12.12
N ALA A 127 -5.47 0.78 11.32
CA ALA A 127 -6.19 0.79 10.05
C ALA A 127 -7.67 1.17 10.22
N ALA A 128 -8.35 0.64 11.24
CA ALA A 128 -9.75 0.95 11.52
C ALA A 128 -10.04 2.45 11.80
N ARG A 129 -9.01 3.23 12.11
CA ARG A 129 -9.12 4.69 12.32
C ARG A 129 -8.94 5.49 11.03
N ILE A 130 -8.46 4.86 9.97
CA ILE A 130 -8.18 5.52 8.70
C ILE A 130 -9.49 5.66 7.92
N LYS A 131 -9.84 6.90 7.58
CA LYS A 131 -10.98 7.18 6.70
C LYS A 131 -10.54 7.10 5.25
N VAL A 132 -10.82 5.99 4.59
CA VAL A 132 -10.64 5.86 3.14
C VAL A 132 -11.82 6.47 2.39
N ARG A 133 -11.54 7.05 1.22
CA ARG A 133 -12.58 7.61 0.34
C ARG A 133 -12.66 6.78 -0.92
N ARG A 134 -13.87 6.55 -1.41
CA ARG A 134 -14.11 5.92 -2.71
C ARG A 134 -13.34 6.66 -3.80
N ARG A 135 -12.53 5.94 -4.55
CA ARG A 135 -11.86 6.48 -5.74
C ARG A 135 -12.91 6.72 -6.83
N ARG A 136 -13.20 7.97 -7.15
CA ARG A 136 -13.94 8.32 -8.36
C ARG A 136 -12.95 8.38 -9.52
N GLY A 137 -12.99 7.38 -10.39
CA GLY A 137 -12.29 7.41 -11.68
C GLY A 137 -10.86 6.88 -11.66
N THR A 138 -10.56 6.15 -12.70
CA THR A 138 -9.30 5.60 -13.20
C THR A 138 -8.02 6.20 -12.63
N LEU A 139 -7.06 5.28 -12.32
CA LEU A 139 -5.63 5.63 -12.38
C LEU A 139 -5.39 6.50 -13.62
N PRO A 140 -4.53 7.52 -13.58
CA PRO A 140 -4.17 8.24 -14.78
C PRO A 140 -3.53 7.23 -15.73
N GLY A 141 -4.35 6.58 -16.55
CA GLY A 141 -3.90 5.95 -17.76
C GLY A 141 -3.22 7.04 -18.56
N LYS A 142 -2.22 6.71 -19.38
CA LYS A 142 -1.37 7.53 -20.25
C LYS A 142 -2.07 8.62 -21.11
N GLY A 143 -3.13 9.24 -20.59
CA GLY A 143 -3.92 10.29 -21.21
C GLY A 143 -4.03 11.48 -20.27
N GLY A 144 -3.12 12.41 -20.37
CA GLY A 144 -3.13 13.64 -19.59
C GLY A 144 -4.36 14.49 -19.86
N ASP A 145 -5.12 14.79 -18.84
CA ASP A 145 -6.02 15.94 -18.86
C ASP A 145 -5.18 17.21 -18.93
N LYS A 146 -5.16 17.84 -20.10
CA LYS A 146 -4.43 19.08 -20.42
C LYS A 146 -5.06 20.34 -19.81
N SER A 147 -5.99 20.24 -18.87
CA SER A 147 -6.83 21.37 -18.47
C SER A 147 -6.49 22.06 -17.14
N ARG A 148 -5.31 21.79 -16.55
CA ARG A 148 -4.78 22.63 -15.45
C ARG A 148 -3.31 22.98 -15.68
N GLN A 149 -3.02 23.68 -16.75
CA GLN A 149 -1.81 24.50 -16.83
C GLN A 149 -2.00 25.75 -15.96
N GLY A 150 -1.98 25.56 -14.65
CA GLY A 150 -1.59 26.64 -13.78
C GLY A 150 -0.12 26.94 -14.07
N ARG A 151 0.16 28.10 -14.66
CA ARG A 151 1.52 28.63 -14.77
C ARG A 151 2.20 28.47 -13.43
N PRO A 152 3.35 27.77 -13.33
CA PRO A 152 4.07 27.71 -12.07
C PRO A 152 4.34 29.14 -11.61
N PRO A 153 4.17 29.44 -10.32
CA PRO A 153 4.53 30.75 -9.83
C PRO A 153 5.99 31.03 -10.19
N ASP A 154 6.27 32.19 -10.76
CA ASP A 154 7.60 32.69 -11.10
C ASP A 154 8.39 32.99 -9.80
N THR A 155 8.54 31.99 -8.94
CA THR A 155 9.37 32.04 -7.76
C THR A 155 10.60 31.21 -8.05
N ALA A 156 11.55 31.79 -8.78
CA ALA A 156 12.95 31.40 -8.73
C ALA A 156 13.46 31.63 -7.29
N GLY A 157 12.95 30.85 -6.34
CA GLY A 157 13.48 30.79 -4.99
C GLY A 157 14.78 30.00 -4.98
N PRO A 158 15.62 30.17 -3.96
CA PRO A 158 16.92 29.50 -3.84
C PRO A 158 16.80 28.01 -3.49
N TYR A 159 15.74 27.35 -3.93
CA TYR A 159 15.53 25.92 -3.64
C TYR A 159 16.32 25.07 -4.62
N ASN A 160 17.12 24.14 -4.04
CA ASN A 160 18.01 23.26 -4.80
C ASN A 160 17.61 21.77 -4.67
N VAL A 161 16.60 21.45 -3.88
CA VAL A 161 16.17 20.07 -3.61
C VAL A 161 14.71 20.03 -3.18
N VAL A 162 14.02 18.96 -3.53
CA VAL A 162 12.70 18.60 -3.02
C VAL A 162 12.86 17.43 -2.06
N ALA A 163 12.40 17.56 -0.82
CA ALA A 163 12.39 16.48 0.15
C ALA A 163 10.96 16.04 0.45
N ILE A 164 10.66 14.74 0.33
CA ILE A 164 9.35 14.15 0.59
C ILE A 164 9.51 13.09 1.66
N GLY A 165 8.91 13.28 2.82
CA GLY A 165 8.90 12.33 3.91
C GLY A 165 7.55 11.64 4.08
N GLY A 166 7.55 10.36 4.43
CA GLY A 166 6.32 9.65 4.68
C GLY A 166 6.49 8.33 5.43
N SER A 167 5.37 7.80 5.92
CA SER A 167 5.29 6.50 6.58
C SER A 167 4.36 5.57 5.79
N THR A 168 4.12 4.37 6.28
CA THR A 168 3.41 3.27 5.62
C THR A 168 2.13 3.69 4.88
N GLY A 169 1.29 4.52 5.48
CA GLY A 169 0.04 5.00 4.85
C GLY A 169 0.20 6.06 3.75
N SER A 170 1.41 6.56 3.49
CA SER A 170 1.67 7.62 2.50
C SER A 170 2.21 7.12 1.17
N ILE A 171 2.52 5.83 1.04
CA ILE A 171 3.17 5.23 -0.15
C ILE A 171 2.40 5.56 -1.43
N SER A 172 1.08 5.36 -1.44
CA SER A 172 0.24 5.64 -2.61
C SER A 172 0.21 7.13 -2.98
N VAL A 173 0.33 8.02 -1.98
CA VAL A 173 0.37 9.47 -2.20
C VAL A 173 1.72 9.89 -2.74
N ILE A 174 2.81 9.40 -2.14
CA ILE A 174 4.19 9.65 -2.57
C ILE A 174 4.37 9.19 -4.01
N ALA A 175 3.98 7.96 -4.36
CA ALA A 175 4.08 7.45 -5.71
C ALA A 175 3.33 8.34 -6.72
N LYS A 176 2.11 8.78 -6.39
CA LYS A 176 1.35 9.69 -7.25
C LYS A 176 2.02 11.04 -7.43
N ILE A 177 2.59 11.61 -6.36
CA ILE A 177 3.32 12.88 -6.43
C ILE A 177 4.54 12.73 -7.33
N VAL A 178 5.37 11.71 -7.08
CA VAL A 178 6.62 11.48 -7.84
C VAL A 178 6.33 11.17 -9.31
N CYS A 179 5.32 10.33 -9.60
CA CYS A 179 4.94 10.01 -10.98
C CYS A 179 4.25 11.18 -11.72
N ALA A 180 3.79 12.21 -11.00
CA ALA A 180 3.23 13.41 -11.62
C ALA A 180 4.29 14.42 -12.06
N PHE A 181 5.54 14.31 -11.60
CA PHE A 181 6.61 15.17 -12.09
C PHE A 181 6.91 14.91 -13.57
N PRO A 182 7.17 15.95 -14.35
CA PRO A 182 7.57 15.79 -15.75
C PRO A 182 8.98 15.19 -15.84
N ALA A 183 9.28 14.53 -16.96
CA ALA A 183 10.56 13.86 -17.17
C ALA A 183 11.78 14.81 -17.17
N ASP A 184 11.54 16.09 -17.45
CA ASP A 184 12.53 17.19 -17.47
C ASP A 184 12.61 17.97 -16.16
N PHE A 185 12.05 17.45 -15.08
CA PHE A 185 12.13 18.07 -13.76
C PHE A 185 13.59 18.08 -13.27
N ARG A 186 14.09 19.29 -12.96
CA ARG A 186 15.54 19.52 -12.79
C ARG A 186 16.04 19.47 -11.35
N LEU A 187 15.15 19.56 -10.36
CA LEU A 187 15.58 19.49 -8.96
C LEU A 187 15.70 18.05 -8.51
N PRO A 188 16.75 17.68 -7.77
CA PRO A 188 16.82 16.37 -7.13
C PRO A 188 15.68 16.20 -6.13
N ILE A 189 15.09 15.00 -6.08
CA ILE A 189 14.03 14.64 -5.16
C ILE A 189 14.57 13.61 -4.17
N LEU A 190 14.52 13.93 -2.90
CA LEU A 190 14.87 13.02 -1.80
C LEU A 190 13.60 12.41 -1.20
N LEU A 191 13.48 11.10 -1.24
CA LEU A 191 12.40 10.37 -0.62
C LEU A 191 12.87 9.70 0.67
N VAL A 192 12.19 10.00 1.78
CA VAL A 192 12.42 9.32 3.07
C VAL A 192 11.12 8.63 3.46
N VAL A 193 11.06 7.31 3.27
CA VAL A 193 9.86 6.52 3.51
C VAL A 193 10.14 5.47 4.57
N HIS A 194 9.32 5.45 5.61
CA HIS A 194 9.39 4.40 6.63
C HIS A 194 8.70 3.14 6.10
N LEU A 195 9.49 2.14 5.78
CA LEU A 195 9.07 0.82 5.31
C LEU A 195 9.37 -0.24 6.39
N ALA A 196 8.59 -1.31 6.42
CA ALA A 196 8.78 -2.41 7.38
C ALA A 196 10.10 -3.17 7.13
N ASP A 197 10.48 -3.36 5.87
CA ASP A 197 11.79 -3.91 5.48
C ASP A 197 12.54 -2.87 4.63
N THR A 198 13.63 -2.35 5.21
CA THR A 198 14.47 -1.31 4.57
C THR A 198 15.73 -1.87 3.93
N ARG A 199 15.92 -3.21 3.91
CA ARG A 199 17.18 -3.84 3.50
C ARG A 199 17.31 -4.10 2.02
N ASP A 200 16.28 -3.84 1.23
CA ASP A 200 16.36 -4.04 -0.20
C ASP A 200 15.86 -2.83 -1.02
N ASP A 201 16.27 -2.80 -2.28
CA ASP A 201 15.96 -1.73 -3.23
C ASP A 201 14.59 -1.93 -3.93
N SER A 202 13.73 -2.86 -3.43
CA SER A 202 12.51 -3.26 -4.13
C SER A 202 11.53 -2.10 -4.33
N PHE A 203 11.41 -1.22 -3.34
CA PHE A 203 10.55 -0.05 -3.45
C PHE A 203 11.06 0.94 -4.51
N ALA A 204 12.36 1.24 -4.51
CA ALA A 204 12.95 2.14 -5.49
C ALA A 204 12.84 1.56 -6.91
N GLN A 205 13.11 0.26 -7.09
CA GLN A 205 12.96 -0.43 -8.37
C GLN A 205 11.51 -0.45 -8.86
N TRP A 206 10.57 -0.71 -7.97
CA TRP A 206 9.14 -0.66 -8.30
C TRP A 206 8.72 0.76 -8.70
N LEU A 207 9.12 1.77 -7.92
CA LEU A 207 8.77 3.16 -8.19
C LEU A 207 9.40 3.66 -9.50
N ALA A 208 10.63 3.25 -9.81
CA ALA A 208 11.28 3.52 -11.10
C ALA A 208 10.47 2.98 -12.28
N GLY A 209 9.81 1.82 -12.13
CA GLY A 209 8.92 1.26 -13.16
C GLY A 209 7.60 2.03 -13.32
N GLN A 210 7.19 2.81 -12.34
CA GLN A 210 5.93 3.58 -12.37
C GLN A 210 6.12 5.03 -12.84
N CYS A 211 7.30 5.60 -12.63
CA CYS A 211 7.57 7.03 -12.84
C CYS A 211 8.31 7.29 -14.16
N ARG A 212 8.30 8.54 -14.60
CA ARG A 212 9.09 9.04 -15.73
C ARG A 212 10.50 9.49 -15.32
N LEU A 213 10.66 9.82 -14.04
CA LEU A 213 11.94 10.21 -13.46
C LEU A 213 12.74 8.95 -13.10
N PRO A 214 14.08 8.97 -13.30
CA PRO A 214 14.94 7.91 -12.78
C PRO A 214 14.88 7.90 -11.26
N VAL A 215 14.60 6.73 -10.69
CA VAL A 215 14.52 6.50 -9.24
C VAL A 215 15.57 5.45 -8.86
N ALA A 216 16.31 5.71 -7.78
CA ALA A 216 17.28 4.76 -7.24
C ALA A 216 17.38 4.90 -5.71
N SER A 217 17.83 3.83 -5.04
CA SER A 217 18.16 3.89 -3.63
C SER A 217 19.42 4.73 -3.41
N ALA A 218 19.34 5.71 -2.50
CA ALA A 218 20.45 6.58 -2.19
C ALA A 218 21.57 5.84 -1.45
N ARG A 219 22.82 6.15 -1.78
CA ARG A 219 24.01 5.65 -1.11
C ARG A 219 24.69 6.78 -0.33
N GLY A 220 25.28 6.47 0.83
CA GLY A 220 25.99 7.45 1.63
C GLY A 220 27.11 8.15 0.83
N GLY A 221 27.15 9.50 0.84
CA GLY A 221 28.14 10.30 0.14
C GLY A 221 27.85 10.56 -1.35
N GLU A 222 26.69 10.12 -1.87
CA GLU A 222 26.28 10.37 -3.25
C GLU A 222 25.93 11.85 -3.48
N LYS A 223 26.42 12.43 -4.59
CA LYS A 223 26.02 13.80 -4.96
C LYS A 223 24.59 13.82 -5.47
N LEU A 224 23.82 14.78 -4.97
CA LEU A 224 22.49 15.06 -5.50
C LEU A 224 22.61 15.69 -6.89
N THR A 225 22.06 15.04 -7.90
CA THR A 225 21.97 15.56 -9.26
C THR A 225 20.52 15.75 -9.64
N GLY A 226 20.19 16.81 -10.38
CA GLY A 226 18.81 17.10 -10.81
C GLY A 226 18.24 16.12 -11.86
N GLU A 227 18.86 14.98 -12.04
CA GLU A 227 18.47 13.96 -13.02
C GLU A 227 17.90 12.68 -12.35
N ARG A 228 17.81 12.66 -11.01
CA ARG A 228 17.35 11.48 -10.24
C ARG A 228 16.44 11.87 -9.09
N ALA A 229 15.46 11.03 -8.83
CA ALA A 229 14.64 11.00 -7.63
C ALA A 229 15.01 9.80 -6.78
#